data_348817880eed4687a149723181ffbe97
#
_entry.id   348817880eed4687a149723181ffbe97
#
_cell.length_a   1.000
_cell.length_b   1.000
_cell.length_c   1.000
_cell.angle_alpha   90.00
_cell.angle_beta   90.00
_cell.angle_gamma   90.00
#
_symmetry.space_group_name_H-M   'P 1'
#
loop_
_entity.id
_entity.type
_entity.pdbx_description
1 polymer ?
#
loop_
_entity_poly.entity_id
_entity_poly.type
_entity_poly.pdbx_seq_one_letter_code
_entity_poly.pdbx_strand_id
1 'polypeptide(L)'
;THDQTRRQRQMCIRDRNPHILNLSPPLDMSAKWFAGHTAYTMAKYTMSMCVLGMAEEFKDRGVAVNALWPRTAIATAAVQNHLGGDEIMRLSRTPEIMADAAYEILTKDSKEFTGNFCIDDVVLHDAGVKDFTKYASVPFGELMPDFFVPDDTPLPQEIKDS
;
A
#
# COMPACT_ATOMS: atom_id res chain seq x y z
N THR A 1 -21.79 4.83 21.36
CA THR A 1 -20.57 4.87 20.50
C THR A 1 -20.18 3.50 19.94
N HIS A 2 -20.50 2.38 20.64
CA HIS A 2 -20.21 1.01 20.14
C HIS A 2 -21.10 0.53 18.99
N ASP A 3 -22.27 1.12 18.82
CA ASP A 3 -23.26 0.69 17.81
C ASP A 3 -22.89 1.17 16.38
N GLN A 4 -22.24 2.32 16.25
CA GLN A 4 -21.81 2.84 14.96
C GLN A 4 -20.68 2.00 14.33
N THR A 5 -19.74 1.52 15.14
CA THR A 5 -18.65 0.64 14.67
C THR A 5 -19.15 -0.75 14.26
N ARG A 6 -20.17 -1.28 14.92
CA ARG A 6 -20.83 -2.53 14.51
C ARG A 6 -21.61 -2.37 13.21
N ARG A 7 -22.32 -1.25 13.02
CA ARG A 7 -23.06 -0.97 11.78
C ARG A 7 -22.12 -0.78 10.59
N GLN A 8 -20.98 -0.10 10.78
CA GLN A 8 -19.99 0.10 9.73
C GLN A 8 -19.34 -1.22 9.30
N ARG A 9 -18.99 -2.10 10.25
CA ARG A 9 -18.50 -3.46 9.95
C ARG A 9 -19.55 -4.35 9.26
N GLN A 10 -20.83 -4.21 9.62
CA GLN A 10 -21.90 -4.95 8.97
C GLN A 10 -22.24 -4.41 7.58
N MET A 11 -22.02 -3.14 7.27
CA MET A 11 -22.19 -2.59 5.93
C MET A 11 -21.14 -3.15 4.97
N CYS A 12 -19.86 -3.21 5.34
CA CYS A 12 -18.80 -3.79 4.51
C CYS A 12 -19.00 -5.29 4.23
N ILE A 13 -19.69 -6.03 5.12
CA ILE A 13 -20.01 -7.47 4.93
C ILE A 13 -21.27 -7.66 4.07
N ARG A 14 -22.16 -6.65 3.96
CA ARG A 14 -23.40 -6.72 3.19
C ARG A 14 -23.23 -6.30 1.73
N ASP A 15 -22.17 -5.58 1.42
CA ASP A 15 -21.88 -5.20 0.05
C ASP A 15 -21.47 -6.44 -0.76
N ARG A 16 -21.87 -6.46 -2.02
CA ARG A 16 -21.59 -7.59 -2.91
C ARG A 16 -20.10 -7.76 -3.23
N ASN A 17 -19.27 -6.81 -2.78
CA ASN A 17 -17.82 -6.75 -3.05
C ASN A 17 -17.05 -6.27 -1.80
N PRO A 18 -17.02 -7.04 -0.70
CA PRO A 18 -16.39 -6.60 0.54
C PRO A 18 -14.87 -6.70 0.50
N HIS A 19 -14.19 -5.63 0.91
CA HIS A 19 -12.74 -5.55 0.98
C HIS A 19 -12.22 -5.05 2.33
N ILE A 20 -11.07 -5.57 2.73
CA ILE A 20 -10.21 -5.03 3.78
C ILE A 20 -8.87 -4.69 3.11
N LEU A 21 -8.43 -3.44 3.23
CA LEU A 21 -7.15 -2.99 2.71
C LEU A 21 -6.27 -2.48 3.86
N ASN A 22 -5.13 -3.15 4.06
CA ASN A 22 -4.15 -2.74 5.05
C ASN A 22 -3.03 -1.93 4.38
N LEU A 23 -2.61 -0.82 5.00
CA LEU A 23 -1.42 -0.09 4.58
C LEU A 23 -0.20 -0.73 5.24
N SER A 24 0.25 -1.84 4.65
CA SER A 24 1.34 -2.65 5.16
C SER A 24 2.19 -3.23 4.02
N PRO A 25 3.51 -3.45 4.25
CA PRO A 25 4.44 -3.82 3.19
C PRO A 25 4.34 -5.29 2.80
N PRO A 26 4.91 -5.67 1.65
CA PRO A 26 5.26 -7.06 1.36
C PRO A 26 6.14 -7.66 2.46
N LEU A 27 6.01 -8.96 2.69
CA LEU A 27 6.83 -9.68 3.68
C LEU A 27 8.15 -10.11 3.06
N ASP A 28 9.24 -9.52 3.50
CA ASP A 28 10.61 -9.94 3.20
C ASP A 28 11.36 -10.12 4.53
N MET A 29 11.69 -11.35 4.87
CA MET A 29 12.33 -11.71 6.15
C MET A 29 13.85 -11.47 6.15
N SER A 30 14.39 -10.73 5.18
CA SER A 30 15.80 -10.34 5.13
C SER A 30 16.19 -9.49 6.33
N ALA A 31 17.33 -9.79 6.92
CA ALA A 31 17.82 -9.07 8.10
C ALA A 31 17.99 -7.56 7.88
N LYS A 32 18.19 -7.12 6.63
CA LYS A 32 18.30 -5.68 6.27
C LYS A 32 17.11 -4.85 6.74
N TRP A 33 15.89 -5.43 6.75
CA TRP A 33 14.66 -4.75 7.16
C TRP A 33 14.49 -4.66 8.68
N PHE A 34 15.21 -5.46 9.44
CA PHE A 34 15.14 -5.49 10.91
C PHE A 34 16.27 -4.69 11.55
N ALA A 35 17.46 -4.64 10.92
CA ALA A 35 18.62 -3.98 11.47
C ALA A 35 18.36 -2.47 11.66
N GLY A 36 18.43 -2.01 12.92
CA GLY A 36 18.20 -0.61 13.29
C GLY A 36 16.73 -0.19 13.40
N HIS A 37 15.77 -1.01 12.92
CA HIS A 37 14.34 -0.68 12.87
C HIS A 37 13.44 -1.80 13.38
N THR A 38 13.93 -2.71 14.22
CA THR A 38 13.24 -3.95 14.63
C THR A 38 11.81 -3.70 15.11
N ALA A 39 11.58 -2.74 15.99
CA ALA A 39 10.25 -2.46 16.52
C ALA A 39 9.27 -1.98 15.43
N TYR A 40 9.72 -1.11 14.53
CA TYR A 40 8.92 -0.63 13.41
C TYR A 40 8.60 -1.74 12.42
N THR A 41 9.59 -2.55 12.06
CA THR A 41 9.42 -3.71 11.19
C THR A 41 8.43 -4.71 11.77
N MET A 42 8.54 -5.04 13.04
CA MET A 42 7.60 -5.93 13.71
C MET A 42 6.17 -5.39 13.66
N ALA A 43 5.97 -4.10 13.94
CA ALA A 43 4.66 -3.47 13.90
C ALA A 43 4.04 -3.55 12.50
N LYS A 44 4.81 -3.23 11.44
CA LYS A 44 4.34 -3.27 10.06
C LYS A 44 4.11 -4.69 9.56
N TYR A 45 5.03 -5.61 9.85
CA TYR A 45 4.91 -7.01 9.43
C TYR A 45 3.77 -7.75 10.14
N THR A 46 3.45 -7.40 11.38
CA THR A 46 2.26 -7.94 12.04
C THR A 46 0.98 -7.62 11.26
N MET A 47 0.86 -6.40 10.71
CA MET A 47 -0.27 -6.05 9.84
C MET A 47 -0.28 -6.88 8.56
N SER A 48 0.89 -7.12 7.96
CA SER A 48 1.04 -7.94 6.77
C SER A 48 0.73 -9.43 7.03
N MET A 49 1.13 -9.95 8.19
CA MET A 49 0.78 -11.31 8.63
C MET A 49 -0.74 -11.46 8.82
N CYS A 50 -1.41 -10.41 9.32
CA CYS A 50 -2.88 -10.40 9.37
C CYS A 50 -3.51 -10.51 7.98
N VAL A 51 -2.93 -9.89 6.95
CA VAL A 51 -3.42 -10.02 5.57
C VAL A 51 -3.37 -11.47 5.12
N LEU A 52 -2.25 -12.20 5.35
CA LEU A 52 -2.13 -13.62 4.99
C LEU A 52 -3.19 -14.48 5.68
N GLY A 53 -3.32 -14.35 7.00
CA GLY A 53 -4.25 -15.16 7.78
C GLY A 53 -5.71 -14.86 7.44
N MET A 54 -6.07 -13.58 7.42
CA MET A 54 -7.46 -13.17 7.17
C MET A 54 -7.89 -13.39 5.73
N ALA A 55 -6.99 -13.32 4.75
CA ALA A 55 -7.32 -13.61 3.35
C ALA A 55 -7.81 -15.05 3.20
N GLU A 56 -7.15 -16.00 3.83
CA GLU A 56 -7.58 -17.41 3.80
C GLU A 56 -8.81 -17.65 4.69
N GLU A 57 -8.87 -17.07 5.90
CA GLU A 57 -10.00 -17.21 6.81
C GLU A 57 -11.33 -16.71 6.23
N PHE A 58 -11.27 -15.63 5.42
CA PHE A 58 -12.47 -14.99 4.89
C PHE A 58 -12.81 -15.36 3.44
N LYS A 59 -12.01 -16.24 2.84
CA LYS A 59 -12.16 -16.68 1.45
C LYS A 59 -13.56 -17.21 1.15
N ASP A 60 -14.06 -18.11 1.99
CA ASP A 60 -15.40 -18.70 1.83
C ASP A 60 -16.54 -17.69 2.04
N ARG A 61 -16.25 -16.55 2.66
CA ARG A 61 -17.20 -15.44 2.84
C ARG A 61 -17.15 -14.44 1.71
N GLY A 62 -16.22 -14.60 0.76
CA GLY A 62 -16.00 -13.69 -0.36
C GLY A 62 -15.51 -12.30 0.05
N VAL A 63 -14.80 -12.18 1.21
CA VAL A 63 -14.21 -10.92 1.67
C VAL A 63 -12.73 -10.91 1.26
N ALA A 64 -12.37 -9.97 0.41
CA ALA A 64 -10.97 -9.75 0.05
C ALA A 64 -10.20 -9.09 1.18
N VAL A 65 -8.97 -9.53 1.39
CA VAL A 65 -8.02 -8.89 2.31
C VAL A 65 -6.69 -8.71 1.59
N ASN A 66 -6.30 -7.47 1.37
CA ASN A 66 -5.08 -7.13 0.63
C ASN A 66 -4.23 -6.12 1.40
N ALA A 67 -2.97 -6.02 1.05
CA ALA A 67 -2.06 -4.99 1.50
C ALA A 67 -1.73 -4.03 0.36
N LEU A 68 -1.51 -2.75 0.69
CA LEU A 68 -1.00 -1.73 -0.21
C LEU A 68 0.17 -1.02 0.47
N TRP A 69 1.27 -0.85 -0.28
CA TRP A 69 2.47 -0.17 0.20
C TRP A 69 3.02 0.77 -0.88
N PRO A 70 3.53 1.94 -0.52
CA PRO A 70 4.12 2.85 -1.50
C PRO A 70 5.52 2.39 -1.92
N ARG A 71 5.89 2.62 -3.19
CA ARG A 71 7.27 2.41 -3.67
C ARG A 71 8.23 3.46 -3.16
N THR A 72 7.75 4.69 -3.09
CA THR A 72 8.53 5.86 -2.68
C THR A 72 7.89 6.54 -1.49
N ALA A 73 8.62 7.35 -0.76
CA ALA A 73 8.06 8.15 0.32
C ALA A 73 6.82 8.91 -0.14
N ILE A 74 5.85 9.07 0.75
CA ILE A 74 4.60 9.80 0.51
C ILE A 74 4.61 11.08 1.33
N ALA A 75 4.31 12.21 0.69
CA ALA A 75 4.28 13.53 1.28
C ALA A 75 3.13 13.65 2.30
N THR A 76 3.42 13.27 3.54
CA THR A 76 2.47 13.25 4.66
C THR A 76 2.96 14.13 5.81
N ALA A 77 2.06 14.48 6.72
CA ALA A 77 2.42 15.21 7.93
C ALA A 77 3.48 14.46 8.78
N ALA A 78 3.53 13.14 8.72
CA ALA A 78 4.54 12.34 9.41
C ALA A 78 5.93 12.57 8.78
N VAL A 79 6.02 12.59 7.46
CA VAL A 79 7.26 12.90 6.72
C VAL A 79 7.70 14.32 7.03
N GLN A 80 6.79 15.28 6.93
CA GLN A 80 7.07 16.68 7.22
C GLN A 80 7.62 16.90 8.64
N ASN A 81 7.03 16.27 9.64
CA ASN A 81 7.31 16.59 11.04
C ASN A 81 8.37 15.69 11.69
N HIS A 82 8.62 14.47 11.16
CA HIS A 82 9.42 13.46 11.85
C HIS A 82 10.50 12.78 10.99
N LEU A 83 10.44 12.85 9.65
CA LEU A 83 11.31 12.06 8.79
C LEU A 83 12.25 12.87 7.88
N GLY A 84 12.26 14.18 7.95
CA GLY A 84 13.21 14.96 7.16
C GLY A 84 12.68 16.28 6.58
N GLY A 85 11.46 16.66 6.94
CA GLY A 85 10.91 17.98 6.64
C GLY A 85 10.74 18.26 5.14
N ASP A 86 10.94 19.52 4.74
CA ASP A 86 10.68 19.99 3.38
C ASP A 86 11.49 19.27 2.30
N GLU A 87 12.70 18.81 2.62
CA GLU A 87 13.55 18.12 1.66
C GLU A 87 12.96 16.76 1.27
N ILE A 88 12.58 15.93 2.26
CA ILE A 88 11.96 14.64 1.99
C ILE A 88 10.57 14.82 1.37
N MET A 89 9.82 15.84 1.78
CA MET A 89 8.54 16.18 1.14
C MET A 89 8.71 16.42 -0.36
N ARG A 90 9.74 17.16 -0.77
CA ARG A 90 10.04 17.41 -2.20
C ARG A 90 10.38 16.13 -2.97
N LEU A 91 11.05 15.19 -2.31
CA LEU A 91 11.45 13.89 -2.89
C LEU A 91 10.39 12.79 -2.71
N SER A 92 9.19 13.17 -2.34
CA SER A 92 8.06 12.27 -2.11
C SER A 92 7.00 12.38 -3.20
N ARG A 93 6.27 11.29 -3.42
CA ARG A 93 5.02 11.33 -4.18
C ARG A 93 3.88 11.88 -3.32
N THR A 94 2.87 12.42 -3.98
CA THR A 94 1.67 12.93 -3.30
C THR A 94 0.78 11.78 -2.83
N PRO A 95 -0.04 11.98 -1.77
CA PRO A 95 -0.94 10.93 -1.25
C PRO A 95 -1.97 10.41 -2.26
N GLU A 96 -2.23 11.16 -3.34
CA GLU A 96 -3.17 10.78 -4.38
C GLU A 96 -2.79 9.46 -5.06
N ILE A 97 -1.50 9.14 -5.18
CA ILE A 97 -1.08 7.85 -5.75
C ILE A 97 -1.60 6.66 -4.93
N MET A 98 -1.57 6.79 -3.60
CA MET A 98 -2.10 5.76 -2.70
C MET A 98 -3.61 5.68 -2.77
N ALA A 99 -4.30 6.81 -2.93
CA ALA A 99 -5.76 6.86 -3.06
C ALA A 99 -6.22 6.22 -4.38
N ASP A 100 -5.56 6.56 -5.49
CA ASP A 100 -5.86 5.99 -6.80
C ASP A 100 -5.57 4.47 -6.82
N ALA A 101 -4.43 4.02 -6.28
CA ALA A 101 -4.11 2.60 -6.17
C ALA A 101 -5.10 1.85 -5.25
N ALA A 102 -5.50 2.44 -4.13
CA ALA A 102 -6.52 1.86 -3.25
C ALA A 102 -7.87 1.72 -3.97
N TYR A 103 -8.27 2.71 -4.76
CA TYR A 103 -9.49 2.65 -5.57
C TYR A 103 -9.45 1.46 -6.55
N GLU A 104 -8.35 1.29 -7.28
CA GLU A 104 -8.17 0.16 -8.19
C GLU A 104 -8.26 -1.19 -7.48
N ILE A 105 -7.68 -1.33 -6.29
CA ILE A 105 -7.76 -2.56 -5.49
C ILE A 105 -9.19 -2.83 -5.03
N LEU A 106 -9.87 -1.81 -4.48
CA LEU A 106 -11.19 -1.95 -3.87
C LEU A 106 -12.33 -2.14 -4.89
N THR A 107 -12.07 -1.88 -6.17
CA THR A 107 -13.02 -2.10 -7.27
C THR A 107 -12.87 -3.46 -7.96
N LYS A 108 -11.78 -4.22 -7.68
CA LYS A 108 -11.62 -5.61 -8.17
C LYS A 108 -12.63 -6.55 -7.52
N ASP A 109 -12.88 -7.69 -8.14
CA ASP A 109 -13.75 -8.73 -7.55
C ASP A 109 -13.12 -9.30 -6.27
N SER A 110 -13.82 -9.15 -5.14
CA SER A 110 -13.35 -9.58 -3.82
C SER A 110 -13.15 -11.10 -3.70
N LYS A 111 -13.76 -11.89 -4.57
CA LYS A 111 -13.60 -13.35 -4.57
C LYS A 111 -12.34 -13.79 -5.31
N GLU A 112 -11.84 -12.95 -6.22
CA GLU A 112 -10.69 -13.28 -7.07
C GLU A 112 -9.42 -12.56 -6.61
N PHE A 113 -9.55 -11.33 -6.09
CA PHE A 113 -8.41 -10.50 -5.71
C PHE A 113 -8.26 -10.38 -4.20
N THR A 114 -7.63 -11.38 -3.58
CA THR A 114 -7.39 -11.44 -2.13
C THR A 114 -6.01 -12.04 -1.81
N GLY A 115 -5.43 -11.68 -0.66
CA GLY A 115 -4.11 -12.17 -0.21
C GLY A 115 -2.92 -11.50 -0.89
N ASN A 116 -3.13 -10.40 -1.60
CA ASN A 116 -2.08 -9.74 -2.37
C ASN A 116 -1.36 -8.67 -1.53
N PHE A 117 -0.06 -8.54 -1.80
CA PHE A 117 0.79 -7.45 -1.33
C PHE A 117 1.11 -6.54 -2.51
N CYS A 118 0.40 -5.43 -2.58
CA CYS A 118 0.41 -4.54 -3.73
C CYS A 118 1.37 -3.37 -3.50
N ILE A 119 2.06 -2.96 -4.56
CA ILE A 119 2.81 -1.71 -4.62
C ILE A 119 2.02 -0.70 -5.46
N ASP A 120 1.90 0.52 -4.99
CA ASP A 120 1.03 1.57 -5.53
C ASP A 120 1.16 1.78 -7.04
N ASP A 121 2.37 2.03 -7.51
CA ASP A 121 2.61 2.32 -8.93
C ASP A 121 2.48 1.07 -9.82
N VAL A 122 2.75 -0.12 -9.32
CA VAL A 122 2.52 -1.37 -10.05
C VAL A 122 1.02 -1.57 -10.28
N VAL A 123 0.21 -1.38 -9.24
CA VAL A 123 -1.26 -1.48 -9.34
C VAL A 123 -1.81 -0.53 -10.40
N LEU A 124 -1.35 0.72 -10.38
CA LEU A 124 -1.79 1.74 -11.34
C LEU A 124 -1.30 1.46 -12.76
N HIS A 125 -0.06 1.01 -12.91
CA HIS A 125 0.47 0.60 -14.22
C HIS A 125 -0.36 -0.55 -14.81
N ASP A 126 -0.68 -1.57 -14.02
CA ASP A 126 -1.50 -2.71 -14.44
C ASP A 126 -2.95 -2.29 -14.75
N ALA A 127 -3.45 -1.24 -14.11
CA ALA A 127 -4.72 -0.60 -14.44
C ALA A 127 -4.67 0.29 -15.70
N GLY A 128 -3.49 0.44 -16.33
CA GLY A 128 -3.30 1.17 -17.58
C GLY A 128 -2.82 2.62 -17.44
N VAL A 129 -2.47 3.06 -16.22
CA VAL A 129 -1.84 4.38 -16.02
C VAL A 129 -0.46 4.39 -16.66
N LYS A 130 -0.19 5.40 -17.51
CA LYS A 130 1.07 5.56 -18.24
C LYS A 130 1.86 6.79 -17.79
N ASP A 131 1.20 7.76 -17.19
CA ASP A 131 1.80 9.00 -16.71
C ASP A 131 1.73 9.09 -15.20
N PHE A 132 2.88 8.99 -14.55
CA PHE A 132 3.04 9.10 -13.10
C PHE A 132 3.56 10.47 -12.66
N THR A 133 3.88 11.38 -13.59
CA THR A 133 4.42 12.73 -13.28
C THR A 133 3.46 13.56 -12.43
N LYS A 134 2.15 13.33 -12.54
CA LYS A 134 1.13 14.01 -11.75
C LYS A 134 1.24 13.75 -10.22
N TYR A 135 1.99 12.72 -9.81
CA TYR A 135 2.13 12.36 -8.41
C TYR A 135 3.40 12.89 -7.75
N ALA A 136 4.31 13.51 -8.50
CA ALA A 136 5.56 14.03 -7.97
C ALA A 136 5.95 15.36 -8.63
N SER A 137 6.75 16.14 -7.93
CA SER A 137 7.30 17.41 -8.46
C SER A 137 8.74 17.26 -8.96
N VAL A 138 9.31 16.05 -8.84
CA VAL A 138 10.66 15.70 -9.31
C VAL A 138 10.61 14.39 -10.09
N PRO A 139 11.57 14.11 -10.99
CA PRO A 139 11.65 12.86 -11.72
C PRO A 139 11.77 11.65 -10.80
N PHE A 140 11.29 10.49 -11.27
CA PHE A 140 11.35 9.23 -10.52
C PHE A 140 12.73 8.92 -9.93
N GLY A 141 13.80 9.17 -10.68
CA GLY A 141 15.17 8.91 -10.23
C GLY A 141 15.65 9.74 -9.04
N GLU A 142 14.94 10.84 -8.72
CA GLU A 142 15.22 11.68 -7.54
C GLU A 142 14.33 11.34 -6.34
N LEU A 143 13.26 10.54 -6.55
CA LEU A 143 12.33 10.19 -5.48
C LEU A 143 13.00 9.32 -4.43
N MET A 144 12.67 9.57 -3.16
CA MET A 144 13.16 8.77 -2.05
C MET A 144 12.44 7.42 -2.01
N PRO A 145 13.15 6.28 -2.13
CA PRO A 145 12.53 4.96 -1.96
C PRO A 145 11.94 4.79 -0.57
N ASP A 146 10.79 4.11 -0.47
CA ASP A 146 10.23 3.73 0.82
C ASP A 146 10.86 2.43 1.34
N PHE A 147 10.68 2.17 2.65
CA PHE A 147 11.12 0.93 3.29
C PHE A 147 10.32 -0.28 2.78
N PHE A 148 10.91 -1.46 2.88
CA PHE A 148 10.25 -2.76 2.64
C PHE A 148 9.81 -3.04 1.20
N VAL A 149 10.22 -2.25 0.23
CA VAL A 149 9.99 -2.56 -1.18
C VAL A 149 10.99 -3.66 -1.59
N PRO A 150 10.53 -4.85 -1.99
CA PRO A 150 11.43 -5.92 -2.42
C PRO A 150 12.23 -5.53 -3.66
N ASP A 151 13.48 -6.00 -3.73
CA ASP A 151 14.41 -5.67 -4.83
C ASP A 151 13.93 -6.20 -6.19
N ASP A 152 13.09 -7.24 -6.20
CA ASP A 152 12.49 -7.86 -7.38
C ASP A 152 11.11 -7.28 -7.76
N THR A 153 10.67 -6.21 -7.08
CA THR A 153 9.41 -5.53 -7.41
C THR A 153 9.45 -5.03 -8.85
N PRO A 154 8.47 -5.39 -9.71
CA PRO A 154 8.42 -4.94 -11.10
C PRO A 154 8.57 -3.42 -11.21
N LEU A 155 9.40 -2.97 -12.13
CA LEU A 155 9.62 -1.56 -12.40
C LEU A 155 9.52 -1.30 -13.91
N PRO A 156 8.29 -1.15 -14.45
CA PRO A 156 8.02 -0.80 -15.84
C PRO A 156 8.70 0.50 -16.27
N GLN A 157 8.95 0.62 -17.58
CA GLN A 157 9.66 1.78 -18.13
C GLN A 157 8.88 3.07 -17.93
N GLU A 158 7.55 3.02 -18.03
CA GLU A 158 6.66 4.16 -17.83
C GLU A 158 6.78 4.77 -16.43
N ILE A 159 7.07 3.93 -15.42
CA ILE A 159 7.32 4.41 -14.05
C ILE A 159 8.70 5.07 -13.95
N LYS A 160 9.71 4.52 -14.63
CA LYS A 160 11.07 5.08 -14.64
C LYS A 160 11.16 6.43 -15.33
N ASP A 161 10.34 6.63 -16.37
CA ASP A 161 10.34 7.82 -17.21
C ASP A 161 9.48 8.96 -16.64
N SER A 162 8.89 8.75 -15.46
CA SER A 162 8.00 9.71 -14.81
C SER A 162 8.72 10.73 -13.91
#